data_21c429a714c52ed297fe4fa4e72e31b2
#
_entry.id   21c429a714c52ed297fe4fa4e72e31b2
#
_cell.length_a   1.000
_cell.length_b   1.000
_cell.length_c   1.000
_cell.angle_alpha   90.00
_cell.angle_beta   90.00
_cell.angle_gamma   90.00
#
_symmetry.space_group_name_H-M   'P 1'
#
loop_
_entity.id
_entity.type
_entity.pdbx_description
1 polymer ?
#
loop_
_entity_poly.entity_id
_entity_poly.type
_entity_poly.pdbx_seq_one_letter_code
_entity_poly.pdbx_strand_id
1 'polypeptide(L)'
;YKWQLIPATAYLEYERTGNRKIMEVPYDANRQALNTLMLAELAEGKGRFIDQLLNGAYMSCEMNSWVLSAHLPRQSSKRSLPDFREQIIDLGSGGYGALMAWVHYFFRKPFDKINPVVSLQTY
;
A
#
# COMPACT_ATOMS: atom_id res chain seq x y z
N TYR A 1 5.47 -7.92 12.19
CA TYR A 1 6.02 -7.69 10.85
C TYR A 1 6.68 -6.33 10.78
N LYS A 2 7.79 -6.26 10.10
CA LYS A 2 8.51 -5.01 9.89
C LYS A 2 8.14 -4.45 8.52
N TRP A 3 7.35 -3.38 8.49
CA TRP A 3 6.93 -2.72 7.25
C TRP A 3 8.15 -2.14 6.53
N GLN A 4 8.23 -2.39 5.21
CA GLN A 4 9.40 -2.03 4.43
C GLN A 4 9.22 -0.67 3.76
N LEU A 5 10.25 0.16 3.84
CA LEU A 5 10.31 1.42 3.12
C LEU A 5 10.60 1.15 1.63
N ILE A 6 9.90 1.89 0.76
CA ILE A 6 10.17 1.86 -0.68
C ILE A 6 10.70 3.25 -1.05
N PRO A 7 12.04 3.42 -1.16
CA PRO A 7 12.61 4.74 -1.45
C PRO A 7 12.38 5.15 -2.90
N ALA A 8 12.49 6.46 -3.16
CA ALA A 8 12.36 7.00 -4.52
C ALA A 8 13.32 6.33 -5.51
N THR A 9 14.52 6.00 -5.05
CA THR A 9 15.52 5.33 -5.90
C THR A 9 15.10 3.93 -6.35
N ALA A 10 14.23 3.25 -5.60
CA ALA A 10 13.67 1.96 -6.02
C ALA A 10 12.76 2.13 -7.24
N TYR A 11 11.95 3.19 -7.27
CA TYR A 11 11.14 3.53 -8.45
C TYR A 11 12.02 3.92 -9.63
N LEU A 12 13.03 4.76 -9.39
CA LEU A 12 13.94 5.24 -10.43
C LEU A 12 14.78 4.13 -11.04
N GLU A 13 15.00 3.04 -10.33
CA GLU A 13 15.78 1.91 -10.84
C GLU A 13 15.15 1.33 -12.11
N TYR A 14 13.83 1.37 -12.23
CA TYR A 14 13.17 0.91 -13.45
C TYR A 14 13.59 1.73 -14.68
N GLU A 15 13.62 3.06 -14.57
CA GLU A 15 14.05 3.88 -15.72
C GLU A 15 15.56 3.84 -15.96
N ARG A 16 16.35 3.55 -14.93
CA ARG A 16 17.82 3.49 -15.04
C ARG A 16 18.33 2.18 -15.63
N THR A 17 17.73 1.06 -15.25
CA THR A 17 18.24 -0.27 -15.60
C THR A 17 17.15 -1.21 -16.14
N GLY A 18 15.88 -0.83 -16.10
CA GLY A 18 14.77 -1.71 -16.43
C GLY A 18 14.40 -2.69 -15.32
N ASN A 19 15.08 -2.63 -14.17
CA ASN A 19 14.80 -3.52 -13.05
C ASN A 19 13.61 -3.01 -12.26
N ARG A 20 12.50 -3.72 -12.36
CA ARG A 20 11.27 -3.39 -11.64
C ARG A 20 11.18 -4.06 -10.27
N LYS A 21 11.96 -5.11 -10.02
CA LYS A 21 11.87 -5.90 -8.78
C LYS A 21 12.34 -5.14 -7.54
N ILE A 22 13.27 -4.21 -7.71
CA ILE A 22 13.76 -3.40 -6.58
C ILE A 22 12.61 -2.67 -5.88
N MET A 23 11.64 -2.18 -6.65
CA MET A 23 10.43 -1.55 -6.10
C MET A 23 9.37 -2.60 -5.73
N GLU A 24 9.14 -3.59 -6.60
CA GLU A 24 8.01 -4.50 -6.46
C GLU A 24 8.17 -5.49 -5.31
N VAL A 25 9.40 -5.94 -5.00
CA VAL A 25 9.62 -6.91 -3.92
C VAL A 25 9.16 -6.37 -2.55
N PRO A 26 9.62 -5.21 -2.08
CA PRO A 26 9.12 -4.66 -0.82
C PRO A 26 7.63 -4.26 -0.89
N TYR A 27 7.17 -3.79 -2.03
CA TYR A 27 5.77 -3.45 -2.27
C TYR A 27 4.87 -4.69 -2.07
N ASP A 28 5.21 -5.80 -2.73
CA ASP A 28 4.45 -7.04 -2.63
C ASP A 28 4.54 -7.64 -1.23
N ALA A 29 5.71 -7.58 -0.58
CA ALA A 29 5.89 -8.07 0.78
C ALA A 29 4.95 -7.33 1.77
N ASN A 30 4.87 -6.01 1.67
CA ASN A 30 3.97 -5.21 2.51
C ASN A 30 2.51 -5.55 2.23
N ARG A 31 2.14 -5.65 0.97
CA ARG A 31 0.76 -5.96 0.59
C ARG A 31 0.34 -7.35 1.08
N GLN A 32 1.21 -8.34 0.91
CA GLN A 32 0.95 -9.69 1.39
C GLN A 32 0.86 -9.76 2.91
N ALA A 33 1.73 -9.02 3.61
CA ALA A 33 1.68 -8.95 5.07
C ALA A 33 0.36 -8.36 5.56
N LEU A 34 -0.10 -7.27 4.94
CA LEU A 34 -1.37 -6.65 5.28
C LEU A 34 -2.54 -7.63 5.07
N ASN A 35 -2.55 -8.32 3.94
CA ASN A 35 -3.57 -9.33 3.63
C ASN A 35 -3.55 -10.49 4.65
N THR A 36 -2.37 -10.99 4.96
CA THR A 36 -2.19 -12.10 5.91
C THR A 36 -2.66 -11.70 7.32
N LEU A 37 -2.29 -10.50 7.76
CA LEU A 37 -2.71 -9.99 9.07
C LEU A 37 -4.23 -9.79 9.14
N MET A 38 -4.84 -9.29 8.07
CA MET A 38 -6.29 -9.16 7.97
C MET A 38 -6.97 -10.51 8.14
N LEU A 39 -6.53 -11.51 7.38
CA LEU A 39 -7.10 -12.85 7.44
C LEU A 39 -6.88 -13.50 8.81
N ALA A 40 -5.71 -13.29 9.41
CA ALA A 40 -5.39 -13.82 10.74
C ALA A 40 -6.31 -13.23 11.81
N GLU A 41 -6.54 -11.91 11.76
CA GLU A 41 -7.45 -11.26 12.72
C GLU A 41 -8.89 -11.70 12.52
N LEU A 42 -9.34 -11.84 11.28
CA LEU A 42 -10.68 -12.33 10.98
C LEU A 42 -10.87 -13.77 11.49
N ALA A 43 -9.85 -14.60 11.35
CA ALA A 43 -9.93 -15.99 11.79
C ALA A 43 -9.87 -16.13 13.32
N GLU A 44 -9.02 -15.37 13.97
CA GLU A 44 -8.83 -15.47 15.43
C GLU A 44 -9.80 -14.61 16.21
N GLY A 45 -10.00 -13.36 15.79
CA GLY A 45 -10.96 -12.43 16.41
C GLY A 45 -10.59 -11.96 17.82
N LYS A 46 -9.32 -12.03 18.21
CA LYS A 46 -8.88 -11.67 19.57
C LYS A 46 -8.22 -10.31 19.68
N GLY A 47 -8.02 -9.63 18.56
CA GLY A 47 -7.49 -8.26 18.53
C GLY A 47 -5.99 -8.15 18.55
N ARG A 48 -5.23 -9.25 18.64
CA ARG A 48 -3.75 -9.18 18.75
C ARG A 48 -3.05 -8.71 17.49
N PHE A 49 -3.74 -8.71 16.35
CA PHE A 49 -3.17 -8.24 15.07
C PHE A 49 -3.62 -6.83 14.69
N ILE A 50 -4.51 -6.21 15.49
CA ILE A 50 -5.10 -4.91 15.15
C ILE A 50 -4.05 -3.81 15.04
N ASP A 51 -3.09 -3.75 15.97
CA ASP A 51 -2.05 -2.72 15.93
C ASP A 51 -1.19 -2.85 14.67
N GLN A 52 -0.84 -4.06 14.28
CA GLN A 52 -0.07 -4.28 13.05
C GLN A 52 -0.89 -3.96 11.80
N LEU A 53 -2.18 -4.27 11.80
CA LEU A 53 -3.09 -3.87 10.71
C LEU A 53 -3.17 -2.36 10.61
N LEU A 54 -3.30 -1.67 11.75
CA LEU A 54 -3.32 -0.21 11.80
C LEU A 54 -2.02 0.38 11.23
N ASN A 55 -0.88 -0.18 11.64
CA ASN A 55 0.43 0.26 11.13
C ASN A 55 0.52 0.10 9.61
N GLY A 56 0.06 -1.03 9.10
CA GLY A 56 0.07 -1.29 7.65
C GLY A 56 -0.87 -0.38 6.88
N ALA A 57 -2.07 -0.14 7.39
CA ALA A 57 -3.03 0.78 6.79
C ALA A 57 -2.50 2.21 6.79
N TYR A 58 -1.95 2.64 7.91
CA TYR A 58 -1.37 3.98 8.05
C TYR A 58 -0.21 4.18 7.07
N MET A 59 0.74 3.25 7.04
CA MET A 59 1.86 3.28 6.11
C MET A 59 1.38 3.31 4.66
N SER A 60 0.37 2.52 4.33
CA SER A 60 -0.19 2.47 2.97
C SER A 60 -0.81 3.81 2.56
N CYS A 61 -1.47 4.50 3.49
CA CYS A 61 -2.05 5.82 3.23
C CYS A 61 -0.99 6.91 3.08
N GLU A 62 0.21 6.71 3.61
CA GLU A 62 1.32 7.66 3.47
C GLU A 62 2.09 7.47 2.16
N MET A 63 1.87 6.40 1.42
CA MET A 63 2.53 6.19 0.14
C MET A 63 2.06 7.22 -0.87
N ASN A 64 2.99 7.74 -1.67
CA ASN A 64 2.66 8.69 -2.73
C ASN A 64 1.77 8.08 -3.81
N SER A 65 1.92 6.79 -4.06
CA SER A 65 1.14 6.07 -5.07
C SER A 65 1.20 4.57 -4.80
N TRP A 66 0.16 3.85 -5.23
CA TRP A 66 0.16 2.39 -5.24
C TRP A 66 0.46 1.81 -6.63
N VAL A 67 0.80 2.66 -7.58
CA VAL A 67 1.14 2.27 -8.96
C VAL A 67 2.55 1.69 -8.99
N LEU A 68 2.74 0.62 -9.75
CA LEU A 68 4.05 -0.02 -9.92
C LEU A 68 4.99 0.88 -10.74
N SER A 69 6.28 0.85 -10.41
CA SER A 69 7.28 1.69 -11.08
C SER A 69 7.31 1.48 -12.60
N ALA A 70 7.07 0.26 -13.07
CA ALA A 70 7.05 -0.06 -14.50
C ALA A 70 5.87 0.57 -15.25
N HIS A 71 4.82 1.00 -14.53
CA HIS A 71 3.63 1.60 -15.13
C HIS A 71 3.59 3.12 -15.03
N LEU A 72 4.38 3.70 -14.13
CA LEU A 72 4.45 5.16 -13.93
C LEU A 72 4.90 5.94 -15.17
N PRO A 73 5.74 5.40 -16.09
CA PRO A 73 6.07 6.11 -17.33
C PRO A 73 4.89 6.41 -18.27
N ARG A 74 3.70 5.91 -17.97
CA ARG A 74 2.46 6.31 -18.66
C ARG A 74 2.03 7.73 -18.32
N GLN A 75 2.57 8.31 -17.23
CA GLN A 75 2.37 9.71 -16.91
C GLN A 75 2.95 10.61 -18.02
N SER A 76 2.46 11.84 -18.12
CA SER A 76 2.96 12.81 -19.10
C SER A 76 4.45 13.07 -18.95
N SER A 77 4.98 12.99 -17.72
CA SER A 77 6.41 13.17 -17.45
C SER A 77 7.27 12.04 -18.03
N LYS A 78 6.68 10.88 -18.33
CA LYS A 78 7.39 9.66 -18.75
C LYS A 78 8.40 9.14 -17.71
N ARG A 79 8.32 9.63 -16.47
CA ARG A 79 9.22 9.22 -15.38
C ARG A 79 8.62 8.05 -14.59
N SER A 80 9.47 7.32 -13.88
CA SER A 80 9.05 6.23 -13.01
C SER A 80 8.84 6.67 -11.55
N LEU A 81 8.82 7.97 -11.28
CA LEU A 81 8.39 8.53 -10.00
C LEU A 81 6.94 9.01 -10.10
N PRO A 82 6.14 8.81 -9.02
CA PRO A 82 4.76 9.28 -9.04
C PRO A 82 4.66 10.81 -9.12
N ASP A 83 3.76 11.30 -9.97
CA ASP A 83 3.36 12.69 -10.00
C ASP A 83 1.94 12.78 -9.44
N PHE A 84 1.79 13.35 -8.25
CA PHE A 84 0.48 13.43 -7.58
C PHE A 84 -0.53 14.31 -8.34
N ARG A 85 -0.07 15.15 -9.26
CA ARG A 85 -0.92 16.00 -10.08
C ARG A 85 -1.58 15.24 -11.23
N GLU A 86 -1.03 14.08 -11.57
CA GLU A 86 -1.55 13.22 -12.64
C GLU A 86 -1.62 11.80 -12.11
N GLN A 87 -2.78 11.44 -11.57
CA GLN A 87 -2.96 10.11 -11.02
C GLN A 87 -3.36 9.13 -12.11
N ILE A 88 -2.67 8.00 -12.15
CA ILE A 88 -3.00 6.88 -13.04
C ILE A 88 -3.38 5.66 -12.21
N ILE A 89 -4.14 4.77 -12.81
CA ILE A 89 -4.56 3.52 -12.17
C ILE A 89 -4.01 2.37 -12.99
N ASP A 90 -3.30 1.46 -12.34
CA ASP A 90 -2.82 0.22 -12.92
C ASP A 90 -3.39 -0.98 -12.16
N LEU A 91 -2.99 -2.19 -12.54
CA LEU A 91 -3.42 -3.41 -11.85
C LEU A 91 -2.91 -3.44 -10.41
N GLY A 92 -1.72 -2.92 -10.16
CA GLY A 92 -1.14 -2.85 -8.82
C GLY A 92 -1.97 -1.98 -7.88
N SER A 93 -2.28 -0.75 -8.31
CA SER A 93 -3.07 0.18 -7.51
C SER A 93 -4.51 -0.31 -7.33
N GLY A 94 -5.08 -0.93 -8.36
CA GLY A 94 -6.41 -1.54 -8.27
C GLY A 94 -6.45 -2.65 -7.24
N GLY A 95 -5.48 -3.56 -7.26
CA GLY A 95 -5.38 -4.65 -6.29
C GLY A 95 -5.12 -4.17 -4.87
N TYR A 96 -4.23 -3.18 -4.71
CA TYR A 96 -3.95 -2.60 -3.41
C TYR A 96 -5.17 -1.87 -2.86
N GLY A 97 -5.85 -1.10 -3.71
CA GLY A 97 -7.09 -0.41 -3.33
C GLY A 97 -8.18 -1.36 -2.88
N ALA A 98 -8.34 -2.50 -3.56
CA ALA A 98 -9.29 -3.54 -3.17
C ALA A 98 -8.95 -4.10 -1.79
N LEU A 99 -7.68 -4.39 -1.51
CA LEU A 99 -7.24 -4.85 -0.19
C LEU A 99 -7.54 -3.80 0.89
N MET A 100 -7.23 -2.54 0.63
CA MET A 100 -7.51 -1.45 1.58
C MET A 100 -9.01 -1.29 1.83
N ALA A 101 -9.84 -1.48 0.80
CA ALA A 101 -11.29 -1.46 0.97
C ALA A 101 -11.78 -2.58 1.89
N TRP A 102 -11.23 -3.79 1.78
CA TRP A 102 -11.53 -4.89 2.70
C TRP A 102 -11.07 -4.61 4.12
N VAL A 103 -9.87 -4.08 4.29
CA VAL A 103 -9.34 -3.69 5.61
C VAL A 103 -10.26 -2.65 6.24
N HIS A 104 -10.66 -1.63 5.49
CA HIS A 104 -11.60 -0.62 5.97
C HIS A 104 -12.94 -1.23 6.37
N TYR A 105 -13.49 -2.08 5.52
CA TYR A 105 -14.80 -2.70 5.75
C TYR A 105 -14.83 -3.51 7.05
N PHE A 106 -13.79 -4.34 7.28
CA PHE A 106 -13.76 -5.21 8.45
C PHE A 106 -13.29 -4.53 9.73
N PHE A 107 -12.41 -3.52 9.62
CA PHE A 107 -11.71 -2.97 10.79
C PHE A 107 -11.96 -1.48 11.04
N ARG A 108 -12.88 -0.85 10.32
CA ARG A 108 -13.18 0.58 10.53
C ARG A 108 -13.57 0.90 11.98
N LYS A 109 -14.35 0.03 12.64
CA LYS A 109 -14.77 0.26 14.05
C LYS A 109 -13.58 0.22 15.01
N PRO A 110 -12.73 -0.83 15.01
CA PRO A 110 -11.51 -0.80 15.81
C PRO A 110 -10.60 0.39 15.48
N PHE A 111 -10.44 0.71 14.19
CA PHE A 111 -9.57 1.81 13.77
C PHE A 111 -10.13 3.17 14.21
N ASP A 112 -11.43 3.38 14.15
CA ASP A 112 -12.08 4.63 14.59
C ASP A 112 -11.84 4.90 16.08
N LYS A 113 -11.79 3.86 16.88
CA LYS A 113 -11.50 3.98 18.31
C LYS A 113 -10.06 4.42 18.57
N ILE A 114 -9.12 3.99 17.73
CA ILE A 114 -7.69 4.29 17.87
C ILE A 114 -7.35 5.61 17.17
N ASN A 115 -7.76 5.75 15.90
CA ASN A 115 -7.45 6.92 15.08
C ASN A 115 -8.50 7.09 13.97
N PRO A 116 -9.50 7.96 14.17
CA PRO A 116 -10.55 8.20 13.17
C PRO A 116 -10.00 8.70 11.82
N VAL A 117 -8.86 9.40 11.83
CA VAL A 117 -8.25 9.95 10.60
C VAL A 117 -7.79 8.82 9.68
N VAL A 118 -7.21 7.75 10.23
CA VAL A 118 -6.79 6.59 9.42
C VAL A 118 -7.99 5.95 8.74
N SER A 119 -9.10 5.81 9.46
CA SER A 119 -10.33 5.25 8.88
C SER A 119 -10.84 6.06 7.69
N LEU A 120 -10.77 7.39 7.76
CA LEU A 120 -11.15 8.26 6.65
C LEU A 120 -10.21 8.15 5.46
N GLN A 121 -8.93 7.93 5.70
CA GLN A 121 -7.92 7.82 4.64
C GLN A 121 -8.04 6.54 3.80
N THR A 122 -8.70 5.51 4.32
CA THR A 122 -8.87 4.25 3.57
C THR A 122 -9.91 4.33 2.45
N TYR A 123 -10.61 5.43 2.34
CA TYR A 123 -11.47 5.67 1.20
C TYR A 123 -10.65 6.11 0.00
#